data_8f1363a21dbf9ebed5caf42875ef3c5c
#
_entry.id   8f1363a21dbf9ebed5caf42875ef3c5c
#
_cell.length_a   1.000
_cell.length_b   1.000
_cell.length_c   1.000
_cell.angle_alpha   90.00
_cell.angle_beta   90.00
_cell.angle_gamma   90.00
#
_symmetry.space_group_name_H-M   'P 1'
#
loop_
_entity.id
_entity.type
_entity.pdbx_description
1 polymer ?
#
loop_
_entity_poly.entity_id
_entity_poly.type
_entity_poly.pdbx_seq_one_letter_code
_entity_poly.pdbx_strand_id
1 'polypeptide(L)'
;GNLYLASSVYPDSDLLSLITTACKMTGLALREILEDFGDFIAPDLIRQYSFLVKPEWTLVDFLCNTEDTIHKIVRFHPGVTPPHLLVRRVADDRVTISYDSNRKMCALLKGIVKGSARHYGKSVSIVESRCMLQGDPECTVHVQVAAIREEDQGAAFQKHATPMP
;
A
#
# COMPACT_ATOMS: atom_id res chain seq x y z
N GLY A 1 15.65 -11.58 -20.58
CA GLY A 1 14.74 -11.00 -19.60
C GLY A 1 15.08 -9.52 -19.42
N ASN A 2 14.08 -8.67 -19.25
CA ASN A 2 14.30 -7.26 -19.02
C ASN A 2 14.87 -7.05 -17.59
N LEU A 3 15.91 -6.23 -17.48
CA LEU A 3 16.43 -5.81 -16.20
C LEU A 3 15.63 -4.59 -15.72
N TYR A 4 14.91 -4.72 -14.61
CA TYR A 4 14.19 -3.61 -13.99
C TYR A 4 15.06 -2.92 -12.95
N LEU A 5 15.29 -1.63 -13.12
CA LEU A 5 16.08 -0.79 -12.20
C LEU A 5 15.15 0.06 -11.34
N ALA A 6 15.38 0.11 -10.04
CA ALA A 6 14.54 0.90 -9.11
C ALA A 6 14.54 2.41 -9.40
N SER A 7 15.55 2.91 -10.12
CA SER A 7 15.67 4.32 -10.50
C SER A 7 15.02 4.68 -11.84
N SER A 8 14.39 3.71 -12.52
CA SER A 8 13.79 3.92 -13.85
C SER A 8 12.27 3.99 -13.76
N VAL A 9 11.68 4.76 -14.68
CA VAL A 9 10.23 4.82 -14.87
C VAL A 9 9.84 3.85 -15.97
N TYR A 10 8.82 3.05 -15.72
CA TYR A 10 8.31 2.05 -16.66
C TYR A 10 6.87 2.37 -17.06
N PRO A 11 6.45 1.99 -18.28
CA PRO A 11 5.06 2.14 -18.70
C PRO A 11 4.11 1.34 -17.80
N ASP A 12 2.93 1.86 -17.55
CA ASP A 12 1.88 1.16 -16.79
C ASP A 12 1.49 -0.18 -17.43
N SER A 13 1.66 -0.32 -18.76
CA SER A 13 1.46 -1.59 -19.49
C SER A 13 2.33 -2.72 -18.99
N ASP A 14 3.56 -2.44 -18.57
CA ASP A 14 4.48 -3.45 -18.05
C ASP A 14 3.98 -4.00 -16.71
N LEU A 15 3.57 -3.09 -15.81
CA LEU A 15 2.98 -3.47 -14.54
C LEU A 15 1.69 -4.29 -14.74
N LEU A 16 0.80 -3.84 -15.63
CA LEU A 16 -0.45 -4.54 -15.93
C LEU A 16 -0.18 -5.94 -16.53
N SER A 17 0.85 -6.08 -17.37
CA SER A 17 1.25 -7.37 -17.93
C SER A 17 1.73 -8.33 -16.83
N LEU A 18 2.56 -7.85 -15.90
CA LEU A 18 3.03 -8.64 -14.76
C LEU A 18 1.88 -9.10 -13.88
N ILE A 19 0.97 -8.18 -13.51
CA ILE A 19 -0.19 -8.48 -12.68
C ILE A 19 -1.12 -9.48 -13.39
N THR A 20 -1.39 -9.28 -14.68
CA THR A 20 -2.22 -10.20 -15.47
C THR A 20 -1.62 -11.60 -15.52
N THR A 21 -0.30 -11.69 -15.64
CA THR A 21 0.42 -12.97 -15.61
C THR A 21 0.30 -13.62 -14.23
N ALA A 22 0.48 -12.87 -13.17
CA ALA A 22 0.29 -13.37 -11.80
C ALA A 22 -1.13 -13.89 -11.56
N CYS A 23 -2.16 -13.16 -12.02
CA CYS A 23 -3.56 -13.63 -11.95
C CYS A 23 -3.76 -14.98 -12.67
N LYS A 24 -3.18 -15.13 -13.86
CA LYS A 24 -3.27 -16.39 -14.64
C LYS A 24 -2.56 -17.56 -13.93
N MET A 25 -1.41 -17.30 -13.32
CA MET A 25 -0.60 -18.33 -12.66
C MET A 25 -1.21 -18.77 -11.32
N THR A 26 -1.81 -17.84 -10.58
CA THR A 26 -2.31 -18.10 -9.23
C THR A 26 -3.81 -18.38 -9.15
N GLY A 27 -4.57 -17.98 -10.18
CA GLY A 27 -6.03 -18.01 -10.17
C GLY A 27 -6.68 -16.93 -9.29
N LEU A 28 -5.87 -16.04 -8.69
CA LEU A 28 -6.37 -14.95 -7.85
C LEU A 28 -6.91 -13.79 -8.69
N ALA A 29 -7.88 -13.05 -8.14
CA ALA A 29 -8.40 -11.86 -8.78
C ALA A 29 -7.37 -10.71 -8.76
N LEU A 30 -7.45 -9.80 -9.74
CA LEU A 30 -6.58 -8.62 -9.86
C LEU A 30 -6.44 -7.85 -8.53
N ARG A 31 -7.57 -7.65 -7.83
CA ARG A 31 -7.58 -6.91 -6.57
C ARG A 31 -6.78 -7.62 -5.47
N GLU A 32 -6.80 -8.96 -5.43
CA GLU A 32 -6.07 -9.76 -4.46
C GLU A 32 -4.57 -9.68 -4.72
N ILE A 33 -4.15 -9.81 -5.99
CA ILE A 33 -2.74 -9.66 -6.39
C ILE A 33 -2.22 -8.26 -6.04
N LEU A 34 -3.00 -7.19 -6.33
CA LEU A 34 -2.60 -5.82 -6.01
C LEU A 34 -2.49 -5.59 -4.51
N GLU A 35 -3.41 -6.15 -3.73
CA GLU A 35 -3.41 -6.01 -2.28
C GLU A 35 -2.24 -6.76 -1.65
N ASP A 36 -1.99 -8.01 -2.07
CA ASP A 36 -0.85 -8.81 -1.62
C ASP A 36 0.48 -8.15 -2.01
N PHE A 37 0.56 -7.61 -3.23
CA PHE A 37 1.74 -6.88 -3.68
C PHE A 37 1.99 -5.63 -2.84
N GLY A 38 0.96 -4.85 -2.54
CA GLY A 38 1.07 -3.67 -1.68
C GLY A 38 1.53 -4.03 -0.26
N ASP A 39 0.98 -5.08 0.33
CA ASP A 39 1.39 -5.58 1.64
C ASP A 39 2.87 -6.02 1.62
N PHE A 40 3.29 -6.71 0.57
CA PHE A 40 4.66 -7.18 0.41
C PHE A 40 5.67 -6.04 0.30
N ILE A 41 5.43 -5.03 -0.54
CA ILE A 41 6.41 -3.97 -0.84
C ILE A 41 6.45 -2.85 0.20
N ALA A 42 5.39 -2.64 1.00
CA ALA A 42 5.29 -1.50 1.90
C ALA A 42 6.48 -1.35 2.88
N PRO A 43 6.99 -2.42 3.53
CA PRO A 43 8.16 -2.29 4.40
C PRO A 43 9.41 -1.82 3.66
N ASP A 44 9.59 -2.24 2.41
CA ASP A 44 10.74 -1.83 1.58
C ASP A 44 10.62 -0.36 1.18
N LEU A 45 9.43 0.09 0.82
CA LEU A 45 9.17 1.50 0.55
C LEU A 45 9.44 2.37 1.78
N ILE A 46 9.01 1.96 2.98
CA ILE A 46 9.28 2.69 4.21
C ILE A 46 10.78 2.76 4.47
N ARG A 47 11.53 1.67 4.28
CA ARG A 47 12.99 1.66 4.43
C ARG A 47 13.67 2.58 3.42
N GLN A 48 13.24 2.57 2.17
CA GLN A 48 13.78 3.42 1.10
C GLN A 48 13.63 4.91 1.41
N TYR A 49 12.53 5.30 2.02
CA TYR A 49 12.23 6.69 2.40
C TYR A 49 12.38 6.97 3.90
N SER A 50 13.14 6.11 4.62
CA SER A 50 13.31 6.21 6.08
C SER A 50 13.85 7.56 6.56
N PHE A 51 14.63 8.26 5.73
CA PHE A 51 15.14 9.60 6.03
C PHE A 51 14.04 10.69 6.10
N LEU A 52 12.82 10.40 5.60
CA LEU A 52 11.64 11.26 5.67
C LEU A 52 10.69 10.85 6.81
N VAL A 53 10.91 9.68 7.41
CA VAL A 53 10.05 9.12 8.45
C VAL A 53 10.69 9.39 9.81
N LYS A 54 9.96 10.07 10.69
CA LYS A 54 10.48 10.35 12.02
C LYS A 54 10.43 9.08 12.89
N PRO A 55 11.48 8.79 13.67
CA PRO A 55 11.54 7.57 14.47
C PRO A 55 10.41 7.43 15.51
N GLU A 56 9.88 8.55 15.99
CA GLU A 56 8.79 8.60 16.97
C GLU A 56 7.40 8.42 16.36
N TRP A 57 7.26 8.39 15.03
CA TRP A 57 5.96 8.24 14.40
C TRP A 57 5.33 6.89 14.68
N THR A 58 4.07 6.93 15.08
CA THR A 58 3.19 5.77 15.05
C THR A 58 2.74 5.47 13.62
N LEU A 59 2.08 4.32 13.40
CA LEU A 59 1.45 4.02 12.13
C LEU A 59 0.47 5.13 11.69
N VAL A 60 -0.32 5.66 12.63
CA VAL A 60 -1.28 6.73 12.33
C VAL A 60 -0.54 8.01 11.91
N ASP A 61 0.56 8.35 12.57
CA ASP A 61 1.39 9.51 12.19
C ASP A 61 1.99 9.31 10.80
N PHE A 62 2.53 8.12 10.51
CA PHE A 62 3.06 7.78 9.20
C PHE A 62 2.00 7.97 8.11
N LEU A 63 0.82 7.37 8.26
CA LEU A 63 -0.27 7.50 7.29
C LEU A 63 -0.68 8.96 7.08
N CYS A 64 -0.84 9.73 8.17
CA CYS A 64 -1.24 11.14 8.09
C CYS A 64 -0.21 12.03 7.41
N ASN A 65 1.08 11.69 7.48
CA ASN A 65 2.15 12.52 6.94
C ASN A 65 2.68 12.04 5.56
N THR A 66 2.25 10.88 5.05
CA THR A 66 2.77 10.29 3.80
C THR A 66 2.63 11.24 2.61
N GLU A 67 1.50 11.93 2.48
CA GLU A 67 1.24 12.84 1.35
C GLU A 67 2.21 14.03 1.35
N ASP A 68 2.37 14.67 2.49
CA ASP A 68 3.17 15.90 2.62
C ASP A 68 4.68 15.64 2.71
N THR A 69 5.08 14.40 2.95
CA THR A 69 6.49 14.00 3.03
C THR A 69 6.90 13.19 1.82
N ILE A 70 6.54 11.90 1.77
CA ILE A 70 7.02 10.95 0.75
C ILE A 70 6.47 11.31 -0.63
N HIS A 71 5.14 11.43 -0.79
CA HIS A 71 4.54 11.71 -2.09
C HIS A 71 4.94 13.07 -2.63
N LYS A 72 5.09 14.08 -1.77
CA LYS A 72 5.59 15.40 -2.17
C LYS A 72 6.97 15.30 -2.81
N ILE A 73 7.89 14.53 -2.22
CA ILE A 73 9.26 14.33 -2.77
C ILE A 73 9.21 13.52 -4.05
N VAL A 74 8.43 12.43 -4.07
CA VAL A 74 8.31 11.54 -5.24
C VAL A 74 7.77 12.29 -6.47
N ARG A 75 6.90 13.30 -6.30
CA ARG A 75 6.40 14.15 -7.41
C ARG A 75 7.47 15.00 -8.07
N PHE A 76 8.61 15.25 -7.45
CA PHE A 76 9.73 15.95 -8.10
C PHE A 76 10.49 15.07 -9.10
N HIS A 77 10.30 13.75 -9.07
CA HIS A 77 10.92 12.87 -10.06
C HIS A 77 10.13 12.92 -11.39
N PRO A 78 10.80 13.24 -12.51
CA PRO A 78 10.14 13.27 -13.82
C PRO A 78 9.47 11.95 -14.17
N GLY A 79 8.22 12.02 -14.64
CA GLY A 79 7.45 10.84 -15.08
C GLY A 79 6.82 10.03 -13.95
N VAL A 80 6.98 10.42 -12.68
CA VAL A 80 6.35 9.74 -11.54
C VAL A 80 5.12 10.51 -11.08
N THR A 81 3.98 9.83 -11.04
CA THR A 81 2.71 10.41 -10.59
C THR A 81 2.13 9.55 -9.47
N PRO A 82 2.48 9.82 -8.20
CA PRO A 82 1.87 9.14 -7.08
C PRO A 82 0.39 9.52 -6.96
N PRO A 83 -0.44 8.70 -6.30
CA PRO A 83 -1.83 9.08 -6.02
C PRO A 83 -1.89 10.34 -5.16
N HIS A 84 -3.05 11.00 -5.16
CA HIS A 84 -3.38 12.01 -4.16
C HIS A 84 -4.04 11.33 -2.97
N LEU A 85 -3.51 11.60 -1.78
CA LEU A 85 -4.03 11.10 -0.52
C LEU A 85 -4.47 12.27 0.36
N LEU A 86 -5.68 12.19 0.87
CA LEU A 86 -6.11 13.05 1.97
C LEU A 86 -6.39 12.15 3.17
N VAL A 87 -5.48 12.16 4.13
CA VAL A 87 -5.60 11.35 5.34
C VAL A 87 -6.05 12.23 6.50
N ARG A 88 -7.19 11.88 7.08
CA ARG A 88 -7.75 12.57 8.26
C ARG A 88 -7.69 11.65 9.47
N ARG A 89 -7.03 12.09 10.52
CA ARG A 89 -7.09 11.43 11.83
C ARG A 89 -8.49 11.61 12.41
N VAL A 90 -9.14 10.49 12.74
CA VAL A 90 -10.48 10.46 13.36
C VAL A 90 -10.36 10.20 14.87
N ALA A 91 -9.36 9.38 15.25
CA ALA A 91 -9.00 9.09 16.64
C ALA A 91 -7.52 8.69 16.70
N ASP A 92 -6.99 8.42 17.88
CA ASP A 92 -5.58 8.02 18.05
C ASP A 92 -5.24 6.71 17.31
N ASP A 93 -6.24 5.88 17.08
CA ASP A 93 -6.14 4.57 16.41
C ASP A 93 -6.94 4.49 15.11
N ARG A 94 -7.52 5.60 14.61
CA ARG A 94 -8.36 5.62 13.41
C ARG A 94 -8.03 6.76 12.46
N VAL A 95 -8.00 6.41 11.17
CA VAL A 95 -7.89 7.38 10.09
C VAL A 95 -8.91 7.10 9.00
N THR A 96 -9.28 8.14 8.27
CA THR A 96 -9.99 8.03 6.99
C THR A 96 -9.06 8.50 5.89
N ILE A 97 -8.92 7.71 4.83
CA ILE A 97 -8.08 7.99 3.68
C ILE A 97 -8.99 8.21 2.47
N SER A 98 -8.97 9.41 1.89
CA SER A 98 -9.47 9.66 0.55
C SER A 98 -8.31 9.43 -0.44
N TYR A 99 -8.55 8.61 -1.45
CA TYR A 99 -7.58 8.23 -2.47
C TYR A 99 -8.11 8.59 -3.85
N ASP A 100 -7.33 9.35 -4.59
CA ASP A 100 -7.60 9.69 -5.98
C ASP A 100 -6.37 9.35 -6.85
N SER A 101 -6.61 8.61 -7.95
CA SER A 101 -5.57 8.23 -8.90
C SER A 101 -6.19 7.80 -10.23
N ASN A 102 -5.64 8.28 -11.33
CA ASN A 102 -6.01 7.84 -12.66
C ASN A 102 -5.80 6.33 -12.88
N ARG A 103 -4.88 5.71 -12.14
CA ARG A 103 -4.59 4.26 -12.19
C ARG A 103 -5.64 3.41 -11.47
N LYS A 104 -6.45 4.01 -10.60
CA LYS A 104 -7.52 3.34 -9.82
C LYS A 104 -7.05 2.09 -9.06
N MET A 105 -5.85 2.14 -8.48
CA MET A 105 -5.23 1.02 -7.78
C MET A 105 -5.56 1.03 -6.27
N CYS A 106 -6.84 1.16 -5.91
CA CYS A 106 -7.29 1.21 -4.50
C CYS A 106 -6.98 -0.07 -3.72
N ALA A 107 -6.91 -1.23 -4.38
CA ALA A 107 -6.49 -2.47 -3.74
C ALA A 107 -5.01 -2.41 -3.32
N LEU A 108 -4.13 -1.81 -4.15
CA LEU A 108 -2.74 -1.58 -3.80
C LEU A 108 -2.62 -0.68 -2.56
N LEU A 109 -3.41 0.40 -2.47
CA LEU A 109 -3.46 1.24 -1.27
C LEU A 109 -3.77 0.40 -0.02
N LYS A 110 -4.80 -0.47 -0.08
CA LYS A 110 -5.16 -1.33 1.06
C LYS A 110 -4.03 -2.25 1.46
N GLY A 111 -3.32 -2.81 0.49
CA GLY A 111 -2.12 -3.60 0.72
C GLY A 111 -1.00 -2.79 1.38
N ILE A 112 -0.69 -1.60 0.86
CA ILE A 112 0.31 -0.69 1.45
C ILE A 112 -0.02 -0.37 2.91
N VAL A 113 -1.30 -0.11 3.23
CA VAL A 113 -1.73 0.14 4.62
C VAL A 113 -1.49 -1.09 5.50
N LYS A 114 -1.80 -2.31 5.02
CA LYS A 114 -1.55 -3.57 5.75
C LYS A 114 -0.06 -3.80 6.00
N GLY A 115 0.77 -3.67 4.96
CA GLY A 115 2.21 -3.84 5.08
C GLY A 115 2.88 -2.79 5.96
N SER A 116 2.38 -1.54 5.92
CA SER A 116 2.80 -0.51 6.85
C SER A 116 2.43 -0.87 8.29
N ALA A 117 1.22 -1.38 8.52
CA ALA A 117 0.82 -1.82 9.85
C ALA A 117 1.74 -2.92 10.38
N ARG A 118 2.07 -3.91 9.56
CA ARG A 118 3.03 -4.96 9.92
C ARG A 118 4.41 -4.39 10.26
N HIS A 119 4.91 -3.41 9.49
CA HIS A 119 6.17 -2.72 9.75
C HIS A 119 6.18 -2.05 11.14
N TYR A 120 5.06 -1.45 11.55
CA TYR A 120 4.89 -0.80 12.85
C TYR A 120 4.46 -1.76 13.97
N GLY A 121 4.45 -3.07 13.75
CA GLY A 121 4.00 -4.06 14.75
C GLY A 121 2.53 -3.89 15.14
N LYS A 122 1.69 -3.54 14.17
CA LYS A 122 0.25 -3.32 14.33
C LYS A 122 -0.55 -4.19 13.38
N SER A 123 -1.82 -4.40 13.72
CA SER A 123 -2.85 -4.94 12.82
C SER A 123 -3.82 -3.82 12.42
N VAL A 124 -4.50 -3.99 11.30
CA VAL A 124 -5.49 -3.02 10.81
C VAL A 124 -6.75 -3.72 10.32
N SER A 125 -7.88 -3.11 10.61
CA SER A 125 -9.15 -3.38 9.94
C SER A 125 -9.42 -2.26 8.93
N ILE A 126 -9.78 -2.63 7.69
CA ILE A 126 -9.96 -1.70 6.58
C ILE A 126 -11.36 -1.89 6.02
N VAL A 127 -12.13 -0.79 5.99
CA VAL A 127 -13.46 -0.74 5.38
C VAL A 127 -13.47 0.32 4.29
N GLU A 128 -13.81 -0.07 3.07
CA GLU A 128 -13.97 0.83 1.93
C GLU A 128 -15.45 1.24 1.83
N SER A 129 -15.75 2.54 1.91
CA SER A 129 -17.12 3.08 1.84
C SER A 129 -17.44 3.69 0.48
N ARG A 130 -16.42 4.05 -0.32
CA ARG A 130 -16.53 4.54 -1.70
C ARG A 130 -15.41 3.96 -2.53
N CYS A 131 -15.66 3.70 -3.81
CA CYS A 131 -14.65 3.14 -4.72
C CYS A 131 -14.82 3.67 -6.16
N MET A 132 -13.75 4.24 -6.71
CA MET A 132 -13.69 4.72 -8.09
C MET A 132 -13.99 3.62 -9.13
N LEU A 133 -13.74 2.35 -8.80
CA LEU A 133 -14.08 1.20 -9.65
C LEU A 133 -15.59 0.91 -9.65
N GLN A 134 -16.34 1.49 -8.71
CA GLN A 134 -17.81 1.41 -8.62
C GLN A 134 -18.50 2.69 -9.09
N GLY A 135 -17.73 3.67 -9.61
CA GLY A 135 -18.25 4.90 -10.17
C GLY A 135 -18.18 6.12 -9.23
N ASP A 136 -17.65 5.96 -8.03
CA ASP A 136 -17.42 7.11 -7.13
C ASP A 136 -16.28 8.00 -7.66
N PRO A 137 -16.27 9.31 -7.32
CA PRO A 137 -15.22 10.23 -7.77
C PRO A 137 -13.86 9.94 -7.13
N GLU A 138 -13.85 9.37 -5.93
CA GLU A 138 -12.64 8.96 -5.18
C GLU A 138 -12.93 7.69 -4.39
N CYS A 139 -11.88 6.98 -3.94
CA CYS A 139 -12.05 5.91 -2.97
C CYS A 139 -11.95 6.49 -1.55
N THR A 140 -12.83 6.05 -0.66
CA THR A 140 -12.79 6.40 0.76
C THR A 140 -12.60 5.14 1.59
N VAL A 141 -11.49 5.09 2.34
CA VAL A 141 -11.08 3.94 3.14
C VAL A 141 -10.98 4.34 4.60
N HIS A 142 -11.64 3.59 5.48
CA HIS A 142 -11.59 3.76 6.93
C HIS A 142 -10.66 2.71 7.50
N VAL A 143 -9.65 3.14 8.24
CA VAL A 143 -8.64 2.27 8.84
C VAL A 143 -8.73 2.37 10.36
N GLN A 144 -8.92 1.23 11.01
CA GLN A 144 -8.82 1.07 12.45
C GLN A 144 -7.54 0.32 12.76
N VAL A 145 -6.69 0.90 13.59
CA VAL A 145 -5.41 0.32 14.04
C VAL A 145 -5.62 -0.42 15.36
N ALA A 146 -5.01 -1.59 15.50
CA ALA A 146 -5.02 -2.37 16.73
C ALA A 146 -3.64 -2.95 17.03
N ALA A 147 -3.42 -3.38 18.27
CA ALA A 147 -2.27 -4.21 18.60
C ALA A 147 -2.40 -5.58 17.89
N ILE A 148 -1.27 -6.17 17.49
CA ILE A 148 -1.25 -7.53 16.97
C ILE A 148 -1.64 -8.47 18.13
N ARG A 149 -2.64 -9.32 17.91
CA ARG A 149 -2.98 -10.38 18.85
C ARG A 149 -1.97 -11.52 18.69
N GLU A 150 -1.65 -12.21 19.77
CA GLU A 150 -0.69 -13.34 19.76
C GLU A 150 -1.09 -14.42 18.74
N GLU A 151 -2.38 -14.60 18.49
CA GLU A 151 -2.94 -15.54 17.50
C GLU A 151 -2.58 -15.16 16.05
N ASP A 152 -2.38 -13.90 15.76
CA ASP A 152 -2.07 -13.39 14.40
C ASP A 152 -0.57 -13.47 14.06
N GLN A 153 0.31 -13.66 15.04
CA GLN A 153 1.76 -13.72 14.83
C GLN A 153 2.21 -14.97 14.06
N GLY A 154 1.48 -16.08 14.18
CA GLY A 154 1.77 -17.33 13.47
C GLY A 154 1.41 -17.31 11.98
N ALA A 155 0.36 -16.60 11.59
CA ALA A 155 -0.17 -16.63 10.22
C ALA A 155 0.64 -15.75 9.25
N ALA A 156 1.25 -14.66 9.73
CA ALA A 156 2.04 -13.73 8.91
C ALA A 156 3.35 -14.36 8.40
N PHE A 157 3.94 -15.29 9.15
CA PHE A 157 5.21 -15.93 8.80
C PHE A 157 5.06 -17.01 7.72
N GLN A 158 3.88 -17.63 7.61
CA GLN A 158 3.65 -18.73 6.64
C GLN A 158 3.31 -18.26 5.22
N LYS A 159 2.76 -17.07 5.03
CA LYS A 159 2.37 -16.57 3.69
C LYS A 159 3.55 -16.30 2.75
N HIS A 160 4.74 -16.04 3.27
CA HIS A 160 5.90 -15.68 2.45
C HIS A 160 7.05 -16.71 2.49
N ALA A 161 6.83 -17.88 3.10
CA ALA A 161 7.87 -18.91 3.32
C ALA A 161 7.79 -20.10 2.36
N THR A 162 7.06 -20.02 1.24
CA THR A 162 7.09 -21.10 0.25
C THR A 162 8.31 -20.93 -0.65
N PRO A 163 9.33 -21.80 -0.57
CA PRO A 163 10.43 -21.77 -1.52
C PRO A 163 9.88 -22.12 -2.91
N MET A 164 10.23 -21.32 -3.90
CA MET A 164 9.97 -21.68 -5.31
C MET A 164 10.76 -22.94 -5.65
N PRO A 165 10.16 -23.84 -6.42
CA PRO A 165 10.84 -25.04 -6.94
C PRO A 165 11.94 -24.69 -7.95
#